data_06c194a095e8f27d7e1ca7b3d5ccf1fa
#
_entry.id   06c194a095e8f27d7e1ca7b3d5ccf1fa
#
_cell.length_a   1.000
_cell.length_b   1.000
_cell.length_c   1.000
_cell.angle_alpha   90.00
_cell.angle_beta   90.00
_cell.angle_gamma   90.00
#
_symmetry.space_group_name_H-M   'P 1'
#
loop_
_entity.id
_entity.type
_entity.pdbx_description
1 polymer ?
#
loop_
_entity_poly.entity_id
_entity_poly.type
_entity_poly.pdbx_seq_one_letter_code
_entity_poly.pdbx_strand_id
1 'polypeptide(L)'
;MRKLFATILIAGCACPAWADGLESLENFMKTVRTGRADFTQVVTAPARQGQSARSKTSSGTFAFARPNRFSFIYRKPFEQSVVADGQTLWLYDVDLNQVTARKQASALGSTPAALIAAAPDLRALQADFTLADAPDKDGLQWVVATPKASDGQLQTVRVGFRVRESATEKSTELAVLEILDSFGQRSVLNFSKVEVNPVLPADSFRFKPPQGADLLRQ
;
A
#
# COMPACT_ATOMS: atom_id res chain seq x y z
N MET A 1 66.13 -25.87 3.78
CA MET A 1 65.34 -24.74 3.19
C MET A 1 63.86 -25.03 3.38
N ARG A 2 63.23 -24.50 4.44
CA ARG A 2 61.81 -24.70 4.78
C ARG A 2 61.04 -23.48 4.25
N LYS A 3 60.17 -23.68 3.23
CA LYS A 3 59.31 -22.65 2.71
C LYS A 3 58.06 -22.55 3.60
N LEU A 4 57.91 -21.44 4.34
CA LEU A 4 56.67 -21.10 5.03
C LEU A 4 55.65 -20.56 3.99
N PHE A 5 54.53 -21.24 3.86
CA PHE A 5 53.35 -20.70 3.16
C PHE A 5 52.52 -19.93 4.20
N ALA A 6 52.43 -18.61 4.02
CA ALA A 6 51.52 -17.77 4.78
C ALA A 6 50.13 -17.82 4.12
N THR A 7 49.17 -18.46 4.79
CA THR A 7 47.77 -18.47 4.38
C THR A 7 47.14 -17.16 4.86
N ILE A 8 46.81 -16.27 3.90
CA ILE A 8 46.06 -15.04 4.17
C ILE A 8 44.58 -15.43 4.29
N LEU A 9 44.05 -15.34 5.50
CA LEU A 9 42.63 -15.51 5.79
C LEU A 9 41.94 -14.18 5.48
N ILE A 10 41.23 -14.10 4.33
CA ILE A 10 40.37 -12.95 3.99
C ILE A 10 39.08 -13.08 4.81
N ALA A 11 39.01 -12.36 5.92
CA ALA A 11 37.79 -12.18 6.67
C ALA A 11 36.85 -11.30 5.83
N GLY A 12 35.88 -11.91 5.18
CA GLY A 12 34.77 -11.19 4.50
C GLY A 12 33.98 -10.41 5.55
N CYS A 13 34.10 -9.09 5.58
CA CYS A 13 33.15 -8.23 6.29
C CYS A 13 31.78 -8.38 5.61
N ALA A 14 30.91 -9.18 6.21
CA ALA A 14 29.47 -9.10 5.94
C ALA A 14 29.00 -7.74 6.49
N CYS A 15 28.91 -6.72 5.63
CA CYS A 15 28.19 -5.50 5.96
C CYS A 15 26.74 -5.89 6.29
N PRO A 16 26.21 -5.53 7.48
CA PRO A 16 24.80 -5.70 7.72
C PRO A 16 24.07 -4.87 6.67
N ALA A 17 23.20 -5.51 5.87
CA ALA A 17 22.27 -4.83 5.02
C ALA A 17 21.33 -4.04 5.95
N TRP A 18 21.53 -2.74 6.01
CA TRP A 18 20.66 -1.84 6.76
C TRP A 18 19.32 -1.84 6.03
N ALA A 19 18.26 -2.07 6.76
CA ALA A 19 16.91 -1.96 6.23
C ALA A 19 16.63 -0.47 6.03
N ASP A 20 16.60 -0.03 4.76
CA ASP A 20 16.40 1.38 4.37
C ASP A 20 14.93 1.67 4.04
N GLY A 21 14.01 0.90 4.62
CA GLY A 21 12.58 1.00 4.34
C GLY A 21 11.99 2.36 4.71
N LEU A 22 12.35 2.89 5.89
CA LEU A 22 11.89 4.22 6.33
C LEU A 22 12.42 5.33 5.42
N GLU A 23 13.67 5.24 4.97
CA GLU A 23 14.24 6.18 3.99
C GLU A 23 13.47 6.11 2.67
N SER A 24 13.15 4.89 2.21
CA SER A 24 12.35 4.69 1.01
C SER A 24 10.94 5.26 1.14
N LEU A 25 10.28 5.07 2.28
CA LEU A 25 8.98 5.68 2.55
C LEU A 25 9.08 7.21 2.52
N GLU A 26 10.07 7.77 3.22
CA GLU A 26 10.27 9.21 3.26
C GLU A 26 10.54 9.80 1.87
N ASN A 27 11.42 9.17 1.09
CA ASN A 27 11.70 9.55 -0.28
C ASN A 27 10.47 9.47 -1.17
N PHE A 28 9.70 8.36 -1.09
CA PHE A 28 8.45 8.20 -1.81
C PHE A 28 7.44 9.31 -1.47
N MET A 29 7.31 9.67 -0.20
CA MET A 29 6.39 10.73 0.20
C MET A 29 6.85 12.12 -0.22
N LYS A 30 8.15 12.37 -0.27
CA LYS A 30 8.73 13.65 -0.71
C LYS A 30 8.66 13.84 -2.23
N THR A 31 8.93 12.78 -3.00
CA THR A 31 9.15 12.90 -4.45
C THR A 31 7.94 12.49 -5.29
N VAL A 32 7.07 11.59 -4.79
CA VAL A 32 5.94 11.06 -5.54
C VAL A 32 4.65 11.78 -5.17
N ARG A 33 4.15 12.61 -6.08
CA ARG A 33 2.92 13.40 -5.90
C ARG A 33 1.70 12.71 -6.50
N THR A 34 1.89 12.01 -7.61
CA THR A 34 0.85 11.22 -8.27
C THR A 34 1.40 9.84 -8.59
N GLY A 35 0.51 8.87 -8.69
CA GLY A 35 0.87 7.52 -9.09
C GLY A 35 -0.30 6.81 -9.75
N ARG A 36 0.04 5.87 -10.63
CA ARG A 36 -0.92 4.94 -11.24
C ARG A 36 -0.28 3.56 -11.35
N ALA A 37 -1.06 2.51 -11.13
CA ALA A 37 -0.62 1.13 -11.25
C ALA A 37 -1.78 0.19 -11.55
N ASP A 38 -1.50 -0.97 -12.13
CA ASP A 38 -2.37 -2.13 -12.04
C ASP A 38 -2.12 -2.81 -10.69
N PHE A 39 -3.14 -3.45 -10.10
CA PHE A 39 -2.96 -4.24 -8.89
C PHE A 39 -3.61 -5.62 -8.99
N THR A 40 -3.03 -6.57 -8.25
CA THR A 40 -3.65 -7.86 -7.91
C THR A 40 -3.67 -7.96 -6.40
N GLN A 41 -4.84 -8.19 -5.83
CA GLN A 41 -5.07 -8.36 -4.39
C GLN A 41 -5.43 -9.80 -4.09
N VAL A 42 -4.76 -10.40 -3.11
CA VAL A 42 -5.12 -11.70 -2.55
C VAL A 42 -5.52 -11.49 -1.09
N VAL A 43 -6.77 -11.79 -0.79
CA VAL A 43 -7.31 -11.76 0.58
C VAL A 43 -7.40 -13.19 1.09
N THR A 44 -6.72 -13.50 2.18
CA THR A 44 -6.69 -14.81 2.81
C THR A 44 -7.34 -14.73 4.20
N ALA A 45 -8.46 -15.40 4.37
CA ALA A 45 -9.09 -15.55 5.67
C ALA A 45 -8.31 -16.57 6.53
N PRO A 46 -8.26 -16.40 7.87
CA PRO A 46 -7.61 -17.37 8.74
C PRO A 46 -8.27 -18.73 8.63
N ALA A 47 -7.48 -19.79 8.79
CA ALA A 47 -7.99 -21.16 8.86
C ALA A 47 -8.94 -21.30 10.06
N ARG A 48 -10.10 -21.91 9.85
CA ARG A 48 -11.01 -22.31 10.93
C ARG A 48 -10.73 -23.77 11.28
N GLN A 49 -11.11 -24.19 12.49
CA GLN A 49 -10.94 -25.59 12.92
C GLN A 49 -11.46 -26.56 11.86
N GLY A 50 -10.58 -27.44 11.36
CA GLY A 50 -10.92 -28.45 10.35
C GLY A 50 -11.07 -27.94 8.91
N GLN A 51 -10.79 -26.66 8.63
CA GLN A 51 -10.86 -26.09 7.28
C GLN A 51 -9.56 -25.38 6.90
N SER A 52 -9.13 -25.56 5.66
CA SER A 52 -8.01 -24.80 5.10
C SER A 52 -8.35 -23.31 4.97
N ALA A 53 -7.33 -22.44 5.03
CA ALA A 53 -7.48 -21.03 4.74
C ALA A 53 -8.07 -20.83 3.34
N ARG A 54 -9.02 -19.91 3.22
CA ARG A 54 -9.65 -19.57 1.93
C ARG A 54 -9.07 -18.26 1.41
N SER A 55 -8.69 -18.26 0.14
CA SER A 55 -8.19 -17.05 -0.51
C SER A 55 -9.12 -16.60 -1.64
N LYS A 56 -9.30 -15.28 -1.76
CA LYS A 56 -10.01 -14.62 -2.87
C LYS A 56 -9.03 -13.70 -3.56
N THR A 57 -8.98 -13.79 -4.89
CA THR A 57 -8.15 -12.90 -5.71
C THR A 57 -9.02 -11.89 -6.43
N SER A 58 -8.60 -10.64 -6.40
CA SER A 58 -9.21 -9.52 -7.11
C SER A 58 -8.13 -8.76 -7.88
N SER A 59 -8.51 -8.05 -8.93
CA SER A 59 -7.56 -7.22 -9.69
C SER A 59 -8.25 -5.98 -10.25
N GLY A 60 -7.43 -4.97 -10.55
CA GLY A 60 -7.93 -3.70 -11.04
C GLY A 60 -6.84 -2.66 -11.23
N THR A 61 -7.22 -1.40 -11.16
CA THR A 61 -6.31 -0.25 -11.27
C THR A 61 -6.35 0.60 -10.02
N PHE A 62 -5.20 1.10 -9.65
CA PHE A 62 -5.01 2.04 -8.54
C PHE A 62 -4.43 3.34 -9.07
N ALA A 63 -4.92 4.46 -8.58
CA ALA A 63 -4.32 5.78 -8.81
C ALA A 63 -4.42 6.62 -7.55
N PHE A 64 -3.48 7.56 -7.39
CA PHE A 64 -3.53 8.54 -6.32
C PHE A 64 -2.97 9.89 -6.74
N ALA A 65 -3.39 10.93 -6.05
CA ALA A 65 -2.81 12.27 -6.12
C ALA A 65 -2.81 12.90 -4.72
N ARG A 66 -1.61 13.21 -4.23
CA ARG A 66 -1.46 13.86 -2.92
C ARG A 66 -1.91 15.33 -2.95
N PRO A 67 -2.49 15.84 -1.87
CA PRO A 67 -2.96 15.08 -0.72
C PRO A 67 -4.35 14.48 -0.93
N ASN A 68 -4.66 13.42 -0.20
CA ASN A 68 -6.03 12.95 0.10
C ASN A 68 -6.87 12.44 -1.09
N ARG A 69 -6.32 12.19 -2.27
CA ARG A 69 -7.09 11.66 -3.40
C ARG A 69 -6.54 10.31 -3.84
N PHE A 70 -7.43 9.35 -3.98
CA PHE A 70 -7.08 8.03 -4.53
C PHE A 70 -8.30 7.35 -5.14
N SER A 71 -8.05 6.35 -5.98
CA SER A 71 -9.08 5.47 -6.53
C SER A 71 -8.57 4.05 -6.65
N PHE A 72 -9.39 3.08 -6.23
CA PHE A 72 -9.27 1.66 -6.54
C PHE A 72 -10.45 1.28 -7.40
N ILE A 73 -10.17 0.82 -8.61
CA ILE A 73 -11.19 0.32 -9.54
C ILE A 73 -10.97 -1.17 -9.71
N TYR A 74 -11.74 -1.97 -9.00
CA TYR A 74 -11.75 -3.42 -9.14
C TYR A 74 -12.47 -3.81 -10.44
N ARG A 75 -11.89 -4.74 -11.19
CA ARG A 75 -12.45 -5.25 -12.45
C ARG A 75 -12.80 -6.73 -12.38
N LYS A 76 -12.12 -7.48 -11.51
CA LYS A 76 -12.32 -8.93 -11.35
C LYS A 76 -12.23 -9.30 -9.88
N PRO A 77 -13.00 -10.31 -9.41
CA PRO A 77 -14.07 -11.02 -10.12
C PRO A 77 -15.35 -10.18 -10.24
N PHE A 78 -15.53 -9.15 -9.41
CA PHE A 78 -16.69 -8.25 -9.34
C PHE A 78 -16.21 -6.81 -9.55
N GLU A 79 -17.03 -6.03 -10.24
CA GLU A 79 -16.73 -4.62 -10.45
C GLU A 79 -17.13 -3.80 -9.23
N GLN A 80 -16.15 -3.10 -8.68
CA GLN A 80 -16.32 -2.22 -7.52
C GLN A 80 -15.39 -1.02 -7.66
N SER A 81 -15.80 0.14 -7.18
CA SER A 81 -14.92 1.29 -7.10
C SER A 81 -14.89 1.88 -5.70
N VAL A 82 -13.69 2.26 -5.28
CA VAL A 82 -13.43 3.03 -4.06
C VAL A 82 -12.72 4.30 -4.49
N VAL A 83 -13.39 5.44 -4.35
CA VAL A 83 -12.87 6.75 -4.80
C VAL A 83 -12.89 7.73 -3.64
N ALA A 84 -11.73 8.32 -3.36
CA ALA A 84 -11.57 9.41 -2.40
C ALA A 84 -11.27 10.70 -3.16
N ASP A 85 -12.14 11.69 -3.04
CA ASP A 85 -12.05 12.97 -3.76
C ASP A 85 -11.35 14.08 -2.95
N GLY A 86 -10.98 13.80 -1.71
CA GLY A 86 -10.40 14.71 -0.73
C GLY A 86 -11.39 15.13 0.37
N GLN A 87 -12.67 14.86 0.20
CA GLN A 87 -13.72 15.16 1.18
C GLN A 87 -14.58 13.93 1.49
N THR A 88 -14.96 13.18 0.46
CA THR A 88 -15.85 12.02 0.53
C THR A 88 -15.11 10.78 0.05
N LEU A 89 -15.30 9.69 0.77
CA LEU A 89 -14.96 8.34 0.33
C LEU A 89 -16.23 7.70 -0.23
N TRP A 90 -16.18 7.40 -1.52
CA TRP A 90 -17.23 6.75 -2.28
C TRP A 90 -16.90 5.28 -2.47
N LEU A 91 -17.82 4.39 -2.11
CA LEU A 91 -17.76 2.97 -2.43
C LEU A 91 -18.95 2.65 -3.33
N TYR A 92 -18.68 2.10 -4.50
CA TYR A 92 -19.74 1.70 -5.44
C TYR A 92 -19.57 0.22 -5.77
N ASP A 93 -20.60 -0.54 -5.49
CA ASP A 93 -20.75 -1.94 -5.88
C ASP A 93 -21.66 -1.98 -7.11
N VAL A 94 -21.11 -2.45 -8.24
CA VAL A 94 -21.84 -2.43 -9.52
C VAL A 94 -22.94 -3.48 -9.53
N ASP A 95 -22.69 -4.68 -8.98
CA ASP A 95 -23.64 -5.78 -8.99
C ASP A 95 -24.88 -5.48 -8.13
N LEU A 96 -24.69 -4.76 -7.02
CA LEU A 96 -25.76 -4.31 -6.13
C LEU A 96 -26.37 -2.98 -6.56
N ASN A 97 -25.76 -2.28 -7.53
CA ASN A 97 -26.07 -0.90 -7.89
C ASN A 97 -26.18 0.02 -6.67
N GLN A 98 -25.29 -0.14 -5.70
CA GLN A 98 -25.30 0.55 -4.41
C GLN A 98 -24.07 1.42 -4.23
N VAL A 99 -24.28 2.67 -3.81
CA VAL A 99 -23.23 3.64 -3.48
C VAL A 99 -23.26 3.93 -1.99
N THR A 100 -22.12 3.81 -1.33
CA THR A 100 -21.94 4.29 0.05
C THR A 100 -21.03 5.52 0.02
N ALA A 101 -21.51 6.62 0.61
CA ALA A 101 -20.75 7.86 0.77
C ALA A 101 -20.43 8.07 2.26
N ARG A 102 -19.15 8.23 2.57
CA ARG A 102 -18.67 8.49 3.95
C ARG A 102 -17.80 9.74 3.97
N LYS A 103 -17.80 10.46 5.08
CA LYS A 103 -16.83 11.54 5.29
C LYS A 103 -15.42 10.95 5.28
N GLN A 104 -14.59 11.38 4.33
CA GLN A 104 -13.27 10.78 4.12
C GLN A 104 -12.39 10.82 5.36
N ALA A 105 -12.36 11.93 6.10
CA ALA A 105 -11.56 12.07 7.32
C ALA A 105 -11.87 10.99 8.38
N SER A 106 -13.12 10.52 8.47
CA SER A 106 -13.52 9.46 9.41
C SER A 106 -13.22 8.06 8.88
N ALA A 107 -13.08 7.90 7.57
CA ALA A 107 -12.87 6.60 6.93
C ALA A 107 -11.39 6.28 6.66
N LEU A 108 -10.50 7.27 6.68
CA LEU A 108 -9.09 7.09 6.36
C LEU A 108 -8.37 6.17 7.33
N GLY A 109 -8.70 6.22 8.63
CA GLY A 109 -8.11 5.34 9.64
C GLY A 109 -8.41 3.85 9.44
N SER A 110 -9.43 3.51 8.64
CA SER A 110 -9.83 2.13 8.34
C SER A 110 -9.42 1.64 6.94
N THR A 111 -8.83 2.52 6.12
CA THR A 111 -8.44 2.16 4.74
C THR A 111 -6.92 2.20 4.59
N PRO A 112 -6.24 1.06 4.63
CA PRO A 112 -4.76 1.00 4.59
C PRO A 112 -4.13 1.65 3.36
N ALA A 113 -4.82 1.62 2.23
CA ALA A 113 -4.38 2.30 1.01
C ALA A 113 -4.39 3.83 1.16
N ALA A 114 -5.28 4.36 1.99
CA ALA A 114 -5.32 5.77 2.34
C ALA A 114 -4.06 6.23 3.05
N LEU A 115 -3.43 5.36 3.83
CA LEU A 115 -2.18 5.66 4.53
C LEU A 115 -1.06 6.10 3.59
N ILE A 116 -0.94 5.42 2.44
CA ILE A 116 0.16 5.70 1.53
C ILE A 116 -0.19 6.83 0.57
N ALA A 117 -1.45 6.88 0.13
CA ALA A 117 -1.90 7.85 -0.86
C ALA A 117 -2.39 9.18 -0.26
N ALA A 118 -2.98 9.13 0.93
CA ALA A 118 -3.67 10.27 1.52
C ALA A 118 -2.79 11.11 2.45
N ALA A 119 -1.84 10.50 3.16
CA ALA A 119 -0.99 11.25 4.06
C ALA A 119 -0.19 12.32 3.30
N PRO A 120 -0.27 13.58 3.72
CA PRO A 120 0.46 14.66 3.06
C PRO A 120 1.98 14.53 3.23
N ASP A 121 2.42 13.99 4.36
CA ASP A 121 3.83 13.79 4.71
C ASP A 121 4.01 12.68 5.76
N LEU A 122 5.26 12.37 6.09
CA LEU A 122 5.62 11.33 7.06
C LEU A 122 5.11 11.65 8.48
N ARG A 123 5.04 12.93 8.86
CA ARG A 123 4.55 13.33 10.19
C ARG A 123 3.07 13.01 10.38
N ALA A 124 2.28 13.19 9.32
CA ALA A 124 0.87 12.82 9.33
C ALA A 124 0.69 11.30 9.52
N LEU A 125 1.52 10.48 8.87
CA LEU A 125 1.53 9.03 9.13
C LEU A 125 1.94 8.71 10.57
N GLN A 126 2.97 9.36 11.07
CA GLN A 126 3.47 9.16 12.43
C GLN A 126 2.49 9.64 13.52
N ALA A 127 1.51 10.47 13.20
CA ALA A 127 0.45 10.82 14.13
C ALA A 127 -0.40 9.59 14.51
N ASP A 128 -0.74 8.77 13.51
CA ASP A 128 -1.65 7.64 13.67
C ASP A 128 -0.94 6.29 13.78
N PHE A 129 0.33 6.20 13.32
CA PHE A 129 1.09 4.94 13.23
C PHE A 129 2.47 5.06 13.87
N THR A 130 2.91 3.95 14.47
CA THR A 130 4.32 3.70 14.75
C THR A 130 4.94 3.08 13.51
N LEU A 131 5.99 3.70 12.98
CA LEU A 131 6.71 3.24 11.79
C LEU A 131 8.04 2.61 12.20
N ALA A 132 8.37 1.47 11.60
CA ALA A 132 9.64 0.78 11.82
C ALA A 132 10.15 0.17 10.52
N ASP A 133 11.47 0.08 10.39
CA ASP A 133 12.09 -0.72 9.35
C ASP A 133 11.78 -2.19 9.52
N ALA A 134 11.68 -2.90 8.42
CA ALA A 134 11.61 -4.36 8.40
C ALA A 134 12.72 -4.91 7.49
N PRO A 135 13.17 -6.16 7.74
CA PRO A 135 14.18 -6.79 6.91
C PRO A 135 13.78 -6.78 5.42
N ASP A 136 14.75 -6.48 4.58
CA ASP A 136 14.60 -6.53 3.13
C ASP A 136 14.24 -7.95 2.70
N LYS A 137 13.28 -8.03 1.78
CA LYS A 137 12.76 -9.29 1.29
C LYS A 137 12.33 -9.15 -0.17
N ASP A 138 12.62 -10.16 -0.98
CA ASP A 138 12.25 -10.24 -2.40
C ASP A 138 12.73 -9.02 -3.23
N GLY A 139 13.89 -8.44 -2.85
CA GLY A 139 14.46 -7.25 -3.49
C GLY A 139 13.68 -5.95 -3.22
N LEU A 140 12.88 -5.94 -2.17
CA LEU A 140 12.13 -4.77 -1.72
C LEU A 140 12.60 -4.32 -0.35
N GLN A 141 12.59 -3.01 -0.14
CA GLN A 141 12.79 -2.37 1.16
C GLN A 141 11.44 -2.23 1.86
N TRP A 142 11.38 -2.67 3.11
CA TRP A 142 10.11 -2.82 3.81
C TRP A 142 9.98 -1.91 5.02
N VAL A 143 8.78 -1.35 5.17
CA VAL A 143 8.33 -0.61 6.37
C VAL A 143 7.14 -1.32 6.98
N VAL A 144 7.13 -1.37 8.30
CA VAL A 144 5.95 -1.77 9.09
C VAL A 144 5.33 -0.52 9.71
N ALA A 145 4.04 -0.35 9.50
CA ALA A 145 3.21 0.65 10.15
C ALA A 145 2.23 -0.05 11.11
N THR A 146 2.34 0.23 12.39
CA THR A 146 1.45 -0.30 13.42
C THR A 146 0.55 0.83 13.92
N PRO A 147 -0.79 0.68 13.84
CA PRO A 147 -1.70 1.69 14.38
C PRO A 147 -1.43 1.95 15.86
N LYS A 148 -1.51 3.22 16.28
CA LYS A 148 -1.43 3.59 17.70
C LYS A 148 -2.75 3.35 18.43
N ALA A 149 -3.87 3.47 17.71
CA ALA A 149 -5.19 3.15 18.24
C ALA A 149 -5.37 1.62 18.28
N SER A 150 -5.78 1.09 19.43
CA SER A 150 -5.95 -0.37 19.66
C SER A 150 -7.36 -0.87 19.36
N ASP A 151 -8.32 0.01 19.14
CA ASP A 151 -9.74 -0.28 18.90
C ASP A 151 -10.11 -0.38 17.42
N GLY A 152 -9.12 -0.22 16.54
CA GLY A 152 -9.29 -0.30 15.09
C GLY A 152 -9.35 -1.74 14.56
N GLN A 153 -9.89 -1.88 13.35
CA GLN A 153 -9.88 -3.15 12.63
C GLN A 153 -8.54 -3.51 12.01
N LEU A 154 -7.57 -2.62 12.05
CA LEU A 154 -6.25 -2.76 11.44
C LEU A 154 -5.22 -3.15 12.51
N GLN A 155 -4.50 -4.25 12.30
CA GLN A 155 -3.43 -4.70 13.19
C GLN A 155 -2.06 -4.23 12.72
N THR A 156 -1.72 -4.46 11.45
CA THR A 156 -0.45 -4.00 10.85
C THR A 156 -0.60 -3.76 9.36
N VAL A 157 0.19 -2.82 8.87
CA VAL A 157 0.42 -2.59 7.44
C VAL A 157 1.91 -2.72 7.16
N ARG A 158 2.28 -3.51 6.16
CA ARG A 158 3.65 -3.57 5.65
C ARG A 158 3.68 -3.04 4.24
N VAL A 159 4.64 -2.18 3.97
CA VAL A 159 4.82 -1.54 2.67
C VAL A 159 6.16 -1.94 2.11
N GLY A 160 6.16 -2.54 0.92
CA GLY A 160 7.35 -2.91 0.18
C GLY A 160 7.62 -1.93 -0.95
N PHE A 161 8.79 -1.30 -0.93
CA PHE A 161 9.24 -0.38 -1.97
C PHE A 161 10.28 -1.04 -2.85
N ARG A 162 10.14 -0.84 -4.17
CA ARG A 162 11.21 -1.14 -5.12
C ARG A 162 12.01 0.14 -5.35
N VAL A 163 13.30 0.07 -5.03
CA VAL A 163 14.24 1.14 -5.30
C VAL A 163 14.97 0.83 -6.60
N ARG A 164 14.97 1.78 -7.53
CA ARG A 164 15.75 1.71 -8.75
C ARG A 164 16.78 2.84 -8.70
N GLU A 165 18.03 2.45 -8.77
CA GLU A 165 19.13 3.39 -8.84
C GLU A 165 19.66 3.42 -10.29
N SER A 166 19.69 4.59 -10.88
CA SER A 166 20.40 4.89 -12.11
C SER A 166 21.57 5.81 -11.79
N ALA A 167 22.49 6.02 -12.73
CA ALA A 167 23.64 6.91 -12.53
C ALA A 167 23.26 8.36 -12.16
N THR A 168 22.01 8.78 -12.42
CA THR A 168 21.55 10.15 -12.25
C THR A 168 20.36 10.31 -11.31
N GLU A 169 19.64 9.22 -10.98
CA GLU A 169 18.39 9.30 -10.24
C GLU A 169 18.11 8.04 -9.42
N LYS A 170 17.66 8.23 -8.18
CA LYS A 170 17.10 7.19 -7.32
C LYS A 170 15.58 7.34 -7.33
N SER A 171 14.86 6.36 -7.88
CA SER A 171 13.40 6.34 -7.88
C SER A 171 12.89 5.27 -6.91
N THR A 172 11.83 5.61 -6.19
CA THR A 172 11.17 4.70 -5.25
C THR A 172 9.75 4.44 -5.72
N GLU A 173 9.42 3.18 -5.95
CA GLU A 173 8.10 2.73 -6.40
C GLU A 173 7.42 1.90 -5.32
N LEU A 174 6.12 2.14 -5.10
CA LEU A 174 5.29 1.25 -4.30
C LEU A 174 5.11 -0.08 -5.05
N ALA A 175 5.60 -1.17 -4.47
CA ALA A 175 5.56 -2.49 -5.09
C ALA A 175 4.54 -3.43 -4.44
N VAL A 176 4.47 -3.44 -3.10
CA VAL A 176 3.60 -4.35 -2.35
C VAL A 176 3.01 -3.63 -1.15
N LEU A 177 1.74 -3.95 -0.84
CA LEU A 177 1.07 -3.57 0.39
C LEU A 177 0.50 -4.83 1.04
N GLU A 178 0.96 -5.15 2.24
CA GLU A 178 0.42 -6.23 3.06
C GLU A 178 -0.35 -5.64 4.23
N ILE A 179 -1.53 -6.17 4.48
CA ILE A 179 -2.43 -5.72 5.53
C ILE A 179 -2.83 -6.93 6.36
N LEU A 180 -2.72 -6.80 7.66
CA LEU A 180 -3.26 -7.75 8.63
C LEU A 180 -4.32 -7.03 9.45
N ASP A 181 -5.55 -7.54 9.45
CA ASP A 181 -6.62 -7.01 10.27
C ASP A 181 -6.72 -7.72 11.64
N SER A 182 -7.54 -7.16 12.53
CA SER A 182 -7.75 -7.69 13.88
C SER A 182 -8.49 -9.05 13.90
N PHE A 183 -9.06 -9.48 12.78
CA PHE A 183 -9.69 -10.79 12.62
C PHE A 183 -8.73 -11.84 12.09
N GLY A 184 -7.45 -11.48 11.87
CA GLY A 184 -6.42 -12.37 11.32
C GLY A 184 -6.52 -12.56 9.81
N GLN A 185 -7.32 -11.75 9.11
CA GLN A 185 -7.37 -11.75 7.65
C GLN A 185 -6.15 -11.01 7.09
N ARG A 186 -5.47 -11.64 6.15
CA ARG A 186 -4.32 -11.05 5.46
C ARG A 186 -4.72 -10.66 4.03
N SER A 187 -4.45 -9.41 3.68
CA SER A 187 -4.61 -8.89 2.33
C SER A 187 -3.26 -8.48 1.77
N VAL A 188 -2.92 -8.97 0.59
CA VAL A 188 -1.67 -8.63 -0.12
C VAL A 188 -2.04 -8.01 -1.46
N LEU A 189 -1.63 -6.76 -1.67
CA LEU A 189 -1.74 -6.06 -2.94
C LEU A 189 -0.36 -6.01 -3.60
N ASN A 190 -0.26 -6.58 -4.79
CA ASN A 190 0.93 -6.47 -5.63
C ASN A 190 0.65 -5.44 -6.73
N PHE A 191 1.49 -4.42 -6.82
CA PHE A 191 1.38 -3.39 -7.84
C PHE A 191 2.31 -3.68 -9.02
N SER A 192 1.80 -3.47 -10.21
CA SER A 192 2.52 -3.65 -11.48
C SER A 192 2.25 -2.50 -12.43
N LYS A 193 3.10 -2.31 -13.43
CA LYS A 193 3.04 -1.20 -14.38
C LYS A 193 2.95 0.15 -13.65
N VAL A 194 3.78 0.30 -12.61
CA VAL A 194 3.78 1.49 -11.77
C VAL A 194 4.30 2.68 -12.57
N GLU A 195 3.51 3.75 -12.60
CA GLU A 195 3.88 5.03 -13.15
C GLU A 195 4.02 6.04 -12.00
N VAL A 196 5.18 6.66 -11.90
CA VAL A 196 5.50 7.64 -10.88
C VAL A 196 5.36 9.05 -11.47
N ASN A 197 4.64 9.91 -10.77
CA ASN A 197 4.34 11.28 -11.19
C ASN A 197 3.69 11.41 -12.59
N PRO A 198 2.78 10.50 -13.01
CA PRO A 198 2.06 10.68 -14.26
C PRO A 198 1.15 11.91 -14.20
N VAL A 199 0.90 12.51 -15.36
CA VAL A 199 -0.18 13.48 -15.52
C VAL A 199 -1.50 12.71 -15.48
N LEU A 200 -2.32 12.94 -14.45
CA LEU A 200 -3.63 12.31 -14.32
C LEU A 200 -4.74 13.26 -14.81
N PRO A 201 -5.77 12.73 -15.49
CA PRO A 201 -6.96 13.52 -15.86
C PRO A 201 -7.59 14.20 -14.64
N ALA A 202 -8.16 15.37 -14.83
CA ALA A 202 -8.73 16.18 -13.74
C ALA A 202 -9.94 15.52 -13.05
N ASP A 203 -10.57 14.56 -13.69
CA ASP A 203 -11.72 13.78 -13.21
C ASP A 203 -11.34 12.42 -12.60
N SER A 204 -10.05 12.05 -12.56
CA SER A 204 -9.58 10.75 -12.06
C SER A 204 -10.08 10.40 -10.66
N PHE A 205 -10.43 11.41 -9.86
CA PHE A 205 -10.90 11.25 -8.48
C PHE A 205 -12.29 11.85 -8.27
N ARG A 206 -13.04 12.08 -9.37
CA ARG A 206 -14.43 12.51 -9.28
C ARG A 206 -15.33 11.30 -9.40
N PHE A 207 -16.20 11.12 -8.40
CA PHE A 207 -17.23 10.10 -8.45
C PHE A 207 -18.60 10.75 -8.59
N LYS A 208 -19.38 10.25 -9.52
CA LYS A 208 -20.78 10.65 -9.69
C LYS A 208 -21.62 9.37 -9.58
N PRO A 209 -22.53 9.27 -8.60
CA PRO A 209 -23.43 8.13 -8.50
C PRO A 209 -24.15 7.87 -9.82
N PRO A 210 -24.18 6.63 -10.31
CA PRO A 210 -24.97 6.26 -11.48
C PRO A 210 -26.45 6.52 -11.26
N GLN A 211 -27.17 6.72 -12.35
CA GLN A 211 -28.61 6.89 -12.29
C GLN A 211 -29.29 5.61 -11.76
N GLY A 212 -30.18 5.75 -10.78
CA GLY A 212 -30.87 4.62 -10.15
C GLY A 212 -30.05 3.84 -9.14
N ALA A 213 -28.83 4.29 -8.80
CA ALA A 213 -28.07 3.67 -7.73
C ALA A 213 -28.66 4.03 -6.36
N ASP A 214 -28.73 3.03 -5.46
CA ASP A 214 -29.10 3.26 -4.06
C ASP A 214 -27.95 3.96 -3.33
N LEU A 215 -28.22 5.14 -2.77
CA LEU A 215 -27.21 5.98 -2.13
C LEU A 215 -27.36 5.99 -0.61
N LEU A 216 -26.43 5.33 0.07
CA LEU A 216 -26.30 5.32 1.52
C LEU A 216 -25.28 6.38 1.96
N ARG A 217 -25.68 7.27 2.87
CA ARG A 217 -24.79 8.28 3.50
C ARG A 217 -24.56 7.91 4.96
N GLN A 218 -23.27 7.88 5.37
CA GLN A 218 -22.83 7.54 6.73
C GLN A 218 -21.89 8.61 7.29
#